data_410df6d95edd4e9e9f1230c1223d4ee4
#
_entry.id   410df6d95edd4e9e9f1230c1223d4ee4
#
_cell.length_a   1.000
_cell.length_b   1.000
_cell.length_c   1.000
_cell.angle_alpha   90.00
_cell.angle_beta   90.00
_cell.angle_gamma   90.00
#
_symmetry.space_group_name_H-M   'P 1'
#
loop_
_entity.id
_entity.type
_entity.pdbx_description
1 polymer ?
#
loop_
_entity_poly.entity_id
_entity_poly.type
_entity_poly.pdbx_seq_one_letter_code
_entity_poly.pdbx_strand_id
1 'polypeptide(L)'
;MAETLREHDTYDLYRRGVELLEDASFSEATVPLAEAARRAPEKSSVREALGRAYFRNRQFAEAAAEFEAVVETHPVNDFAQFCLGRALSLSGERERARHHLALAANLRPDREDYRLYRDRLRAAS
;
A
#
# COMPACT_ATOMS: atom_id res chain seq x y z
N MET A 1 -25.30 -10.91 15.62
CA MET A 1 -24.83 -9.97 16.65
C MET A 1 -23.31 -9.92 16.73
N ALA A 2 -22.63 -11.03 16.94
CA ALA A 2 -21.17 -11.06 17.06
C ALA A 2 -20.45 -10.58 15.80
N GLU A 3 -20.94 -10.98 14.62
CA GLU A 3 -20.35 -10.54 13.35
C GLU A 3 -20.53 -9.05 13.10
N THR A 4 -21.72 -8.51 13.43
CA THR A 4 -22.00 -7.08 13.29
C THR A 4 -21.08 -6.26 14.20
N LEU A 5 -20.86 -6.71 15.44
CA LEU A 5 -19.95 -6.04 16.35
C LEU A 5 -18.50 -6.10 15.86
N ARG A 6 -18.12 -7.25 15.27
CA ARG A 6 -16.78 -7.43 14.73
C ARG A 6 -16.52 -6.52 13.52
N GLU A 7 -17.49 -6.39 12.64
CA GLU A 7 -17.40 -5.49 11.48
C GLU A 7 -17.33 -4.03 11.92
N HIS A 8 -18.14 -3.66 12.93
CA HIS A 8 -18.15 -2.31 13.47
C HIS A 8 -16.79 -1.96 14.08
N ASP A 9 -16.21 -2.88 14.85
CA ASP A 9 -14.90 -2.69 15.46
C ASP A 9 -13.80 -2.56 14.40
N THR A 10 -13.87 -3.36 13.35
CA THR A 10 -12.90 -3.30 12.24
C THR A 10 -12.99 -1.95 11.53
N TYR A 11 -14.19 -1.47 11.28
CA TYR A 11 -14.40 -0.17 10.66
C TYR A 11 -13.87 0.96 11.54
N ASP A 12 -14.11 0.89 12.84
CA ASP A 12 -13.60 1.90 13.78
C ASP A 12 -12.08 1.94 13.82
N LEU A 13 -11.45 0.76 13.80
CA LEU A 13 -9.99 0.66 13.74
C LEU A 13 -9.44 1.26 12.44
N TYR A 14 -10.08 0.96 11.32
CA TYR A 14 -9.70 1.52 10.03
C TYR A 14 -9.81 3.04 10.04
N ARG A 15 -10.92 3.56 10.50
CA ARG A 15 -11.16 5.00 10.54
C ARG A 15 -10.15 5.70 11.44
N ARG A 16 -9.85 5.14 12.60
CA ARG A 16 -8.84 5.68 13.50
C ARG A 16 -7.46 5.70 12.83
N GLY A 17 -7.12 4.63 12.15
CA GLY A 17 -5.84 4.55 11.43
C GLY A 17 -5.72 5.58 10.32
N VAL A 18 -6.80 5.78 9.56
CA VAL A 18 -6.83 6.79 8.49
C VAL A 18 -6.70 8.21 9.09
N GLU A 19 -7.38 8.48 10.19
CA GLU A 19 -7.24 9.77 10.88
C GLU A 19 -5.80 10.02 11.31
N LEU A 20 -5.13 8.99 11.85
CA LEU A 20 -3.73 9.10 12.26
C LEU A 20 -2.82 9.32 11.05
N LEU A 21 -3.12 8.71 9.91
CA LEU A 21 -2.39 8.96 8.67
C LEU A 21 -2.54 10.42 8.23
N GLU A 22 -3.74 10.95 8.28
CA GLU A 22 -4.01 12.33 7.92
C GLU A 22 -3.28 13.32 8.84
N ASP A 23 -3.14 12.95 10.10
CA ASP A 23 -2.40 13.74 11.08
C ASP A 23 -0.88 13.52 11.01
N ALA A 24 -0.41 12.76 10.05
CA ALA A 24 1.00 12.40 9.88
C ALA A 24 1.59 11.63 11.08
N SER A 25 0.75 10.96 11.85
CA SER A 25 1.16 10.08 12.96
C SER A 25 1.34 8.66 12.43
N PHE A 26 2.34 8.48 11.57
CA PHE A 26 2.49 7.27 10.75
C PHE A 26 2.76 6.02 11.58
N SER A 27 3.66 6.11 12.54
CA SER A 27 3.97 4.98 13.43
C SER A 27 2.73 4.53 14.20
N GLU A 28 2.00 5.50 14.74
CA GLU A 28 0.78 5.23 15.51
C GLU A 28 -0.32 4.66 14.63
N ALA A 29 -0.41 5.11 13.37
CA ALA A 29 -1.41 4.63 12.42
C ALA A 29 -1.25 3.14 12.12
N THR A 30 -0.04 2.60 12.16
CA THR A 30 0.19 1.19 11.86
C THR A 30 -0.51 0.27 12.86
N VAL A 31 -0.71 0.70 14.10
CA VAL A 31 -1.28 -0.14 15.15
C VAL A 31 -2.75 -0.50 14.87
N PRO A 32 -3.68 0.48 14.75
CA PRO A 32 -5.07 0.12 14.45
C PRO A 32 -5.24 -0.47 13.05
N LEU A 33 -4.43 -0.04 12.07
CA LEU A 33 -4.55 -0.57 10.71
C LEU A 33 -4.08 -2.03 10.63
N ALA A 34 -3.02 -2.40 11.34
CA ALA A 34 -2.56 -3.79 11.38
C ALA A 34 -3.60 -4.69 12.03
N GLU A 35 -4.24 -4.23 13.10
CA GLU A 35 -5.30 -4.98 13.74
C GLU A 35 -6.52 -5.12 12.83
N ALA A 36 -6.90 -4.06 12.12
CA ALA A 36 -8.00 -4.12 11.15
C ALA A 36 -7.69 -5.12 10.02
N ALA A 37 -6.47 -5.12 9.51
CA ALA A 37 -6.04 -6.04 8.46
C ALA A 37 -6.04 -7.49 8.94
N ARG A 38 -5.67 -7.72 10.20
CA ARG A 38 -5.70 -9.06 10.79
C ARG A 38 -7.13 -9.58 10.91
N ARG A 39 -8.08 -8.71 11.25
CA ARG A 39 -9.50 -9.07 11.40
C ARG A 39 -10.20 -9.25 10.06
N ALA A 40 -9.83 -8.47 9.05
CA ALA A 40 -10.46 -8.46 7.74
C ALA A 40 -9.40 -8.48 6.63
N PRO A 41 -8.64 -9.58 6.50
CA PRO A 41 -7.51 -9.63 5.56
C PRO A 41 -7.92 -9.51 4.09
N GLU A 42 -9.19 -9.72 3.77
CA GLU A 42 -9.72 -9.62 2.41
C GLU A 42 -10.07 -8.19 2.00
N LYS A 43 -10.07 -7.24 2.95
CA LYS A 43 -10.42 -5.85 2.63
C LYS A 43 -9.21 -5.08 2.11
N SER A 44 -9.19 -4.86 0.81
CA SER A 44 -8.10 -4.16 0.12
C SER A 44 -7.90 -2.74 0.63
N SER A 45 -8.99 -2.03 0.97
CA SER A 45 -8.90 -0.66 1.48
C SER A 45 -8.10 -0.60 2.78
N VAL A 46 -8.26 -1.59 3.65
CA VAL A 46 -7.53 -1.66 4.91
C VAL A 46 -6.05 -1.95 4.64
N ARG A 47 -5.76 -2.91 3.78
CA ARG A 47 -4.37 -3.25 3.42
C ARG A 47 -3.67 -2.08 2.74
N GLU A 48 -4.37 -1.38 1.87
CA GLU A 48 -3.82 -0.21 1.20
C GLU A 48 -3.49 0.90 2.20
N ALA A 49 -4.39 1.17 3.15
CA ALA A 49 -4.14 2.16 4.20
C ALA A 49 -2.95 1.73 5.08
N LEU A 50 -2.88 0.46 5.45
CA LEU A 50 -1.76 -0.07 6.23
C LEU A 50 -0.45 0.05 5.46
N GLY A 51 -0.46 -0.29 4.17
CA GLY A 51 0.71 -0.14 3.31
C GLY A 51 1.19 1.30 3.26
N ARG A 52 0.27 2.26 3.15
CA ARG A 52 0.60 3.68 3.15
C ARG A 52 1.22 4.11 4.49
N ALA A 53 0.68 3.62 5.60
CA ALA A 53 1.22 3.93 6.92
C ALA A 53 2.64 3.37 7.08
N TYR A 54 2.85 2.12 6.70
CA TYR A 54 4.19 1.53 6.71
C TYR A 54 5.15 2.32 5.83
N PHE A 55 4.73 2.67 4.62
CA PHE A 55 5.56 3.41 3.68
C PHE A 55 5.99 4.76 4.26
N ARG A 56 5.04 5.52 4.79
CA ARG A 56 5.32 6.84 5.37
C ARG A 56 6.16 6.72 6.65
N ASN A 57 6.08 5.59 7.33
CA ASN A 57 6.91 5.30 8.51
C ASN A 57 8.26 4.66 8.13
N ARG A 58 8.58 4.62 6.84
CA ARG A 58 9.82 4.08 6.28
C ARG A 58 10.00 2.59 6.50
N GLN A 59 8.93 1.88 6.70
CA GLN A 59 8.90 0.41 6.80
C GLN A 59 8.55 -0.16 5.42
N PHE A 60 9.52 -0.08 4.51
CA PHE A 60 9.28 -0.34 3.08
C PHE A 60 8.99 -1.80 2.77
N ALA A 61 9.66 -2.74 3.44
CA ALA A 61 9.41 -4.15 3.22
C ALA A 61 7.99 -4.54 3.67
N GLU A 62 7.56 -4.03 4.81
CA GLU A 62 6.21 -4.25 5.31
C GLU A 62 5.18 -3.61 4.39
N ALA A 63 5.46 -2.40 3.90
CA ALA A 63 4.59 -1.72 2.94
C ALA A 63 4.43 -2.56 1.66
N ALA A 64 5.54 -3.08 1.13
CA ALA A 64 5.52 -3.91 -0.07
C ALA A 64 4.63 -5.14 0.13
N ALA A 65 4.70 -5.79 1.30
CA ALA A 65 3.88 -6.96 1.58
C ALA A 65 2.38 -6.64 1.53
N GLU A 66 1.97 -5.49 2.07
CA GLU A 66 0.57 -5.09 2.07
C GLU A 66 0.08 -4.76 0.65
N PHE A 67 0.87 -3.99 -0.11
CA PHE A 67 0.49 -3.67 -1.49
C PHE A 67 0.51 -4.90 -2.39
N GLU A 68 1.42 -5.84 -2.15
CA GLU A 68 1.44 -7.10 -2.90
C GLU A 68 0.14 -7.88 -2.70
N ALA A 69 -0.36 -7.94 -1.47
CA ALA A 69 -1.64 -8.57 -1.18
C ALA A 69 -2.79 -7.90 -1.95
N VAL A 70 -2.74 -6.57 -2.10
CA VAL A 70 -3.76 -5.85 -2.88
C VAL A 70 -3.68 -6.23 -4.36
N VAL A 71 -2.48 -6.21 -4.96
CA VAL A 71 -2.34 -6.48 -6.40
C VAL A 71 -2.60 -7.94 -6.76
N GLU A 72 -2.46 -8.87 -5.83
CA GLU A 72 -2.80 -10.27 -6.05
C GLU A 72 -4.29 -10.43 -6.38
N THR A 73 -5.16 -9.66 -5.74
CA THR A 73 -6.60 -9.72 -5.96
C THR A 73 -7.11 -8.62 -6.89
N HIS A 74 -6.35 -7.53 -7.03
CA HIS A 74 -6.72 -6.38 -7.86
C HIS A 74 -5.53 -5.95 -8.73
N PRO A 75 -5.13 -6.78 -9.72
CA PRO A 75 -3.91 -6.50 -10.49
C PRO A 75 -3.98 -5.24 -11.36
N VAL A 76 -5.18 -4.74 -11.66
CA VAL A 76 -5.35 -3.50 -12.44
C VAL A 76 -5.49 -2.25 -11.57
N ASN A 77 -5.29 -2.38 -10.27
CA ASN A 77 -5.24 -1.22 -9.38
C ASN A 77 -3.89 -0.52 -9.58
N ASP A 78 -3.89 0.53 -10.39
CA ASP A 78 -2.67 1.24 -10.78
C ASP A 78 -1.94 1.86 -9.58
N PHE A 79 -2.70 2.41 -8.63
CA PHE A 79 -2.10 3.01 -7.45
C PHE A 79 -1.39 1.97 -6.60
N ALA A 80 -2.00 0.80 -6.40
CA ALA A 80 -1.37 -0.28 -5.63
C ALA A 80 -0.12 -0.81 -6.34
N GLN A 81 -0.14 -0.95 -7.66
CA GLN A 81 1.04 -1.32 -8.44
C GLN A 81 2.16 -0.31 -8.27
N PHE A 82 1.82 0.98 -8.35
CA PHE A 82 2.79 2.05 -8.19
C PHE A 82 3.41 2.05 -6.78
N CYS A 83 2.58 1.95 -5.75
CA CYS A 83 3.03 1.92 -4.37
C CYS A 83 3.91 0.70 -4.08
N LEU A 84 3.52 -0.46 -4.62
CA LEU A 84 4.32 -1.68 -4.51
C LEU A 84 5.68 -1.46 -5.15
N GLY A 85 5.71 -0.92 -6.36
CA GLY A 85 6.96 -0.65 -7.07
C GLY A 85 7.86 0.29 -6.28
N ARG A 86 7.32 1.35 -5.71
CA ARG A 86 8.09 2.29 -4.92
C ARG A 86 8.63 1.65 -3.63
N ALA A 87 7.80 0.88 -2.93
CA ALA A 87 8.21 0.20 -1.71
C ALA A 87 9.31 -0.83 -1.99
N LEU A 88 9.18 -1.58 -3.07
CA LEU A 88 10.19 -2.56 -3.47
C LEU A 88 11.51 -1.88 -3.82
N SER A 89 11.45 -0.75 -4.54
CA SER A 89 12.64 0.02 -4.88
C SER A 89 13.39 0.48 -3.63
N LEU A 90 12.65 1.01 -2.66
CA LEU A 90 13.25 1.53 -1.42
C LEU A 90 13.70 0.42 -0.47
N SER A 91 13.20 -0.80 -0.65
CA SER A 91 13.67 -1.95 0.12
C SER A 91 14.77 -2.75 -0.59
N GLY A 92 15.23 -2.28 -1.76
CA GLY A 92 16.35 -2.89 -2.48
C GLY A 92 15.98 -3.95 -3.50
N GLU A 93 14.69 -4.18 -3.74
CA GLU A 93 14.19 -5.17 -4.68
C GLU A 93 13.99 -4.56 -6.07
N ARG A 94 15.09 -4.18 -6.71
CA ARG A 94 15.07 -3.33 -7.92
C ARG A 94 14.37 -3.98 -9.12
N GLU A 95 14.60 -5.25 -9.38
CA GLU A 95 13.99 -5.92 -10.54
C GLU A 95 12.50 -6.05 -10.39
N ARG A 96 12.03 -6.44 -9.21
CA ARG A 96 10.61 -6.51 -8.92
C ARG A 96 9.98 -5.12 -9.00
N ALA A 97 10.67 -4.10 -8.49
CA ALA A 97 10.21 -2.72 -8.55
C ALA A 97 10.00 -2.25 -9.99
N ARG A 98 10.94 -2.56 -10.90
CA ARG A 98 10.80 -2.21 -12.31
C ARG A 98 9.54 -2.78 -12.93
N HIS A 99 9.26 -4.04 -12.64
CA HIS A 99 8.08 -4.71 -13.16
C HIS A 99 6.80 -3.99 -12.74
N HIS A 100 6.67 -3.68 -11.45
CA HIS A 100 5.45 -3.05 -10.94
C HIS A 100 5.32 -1.58 -11.34
N LEU A 101 6.42 -0.84 -11.42
CA LEU A 101 6.39 0.54 -11.91
C LEU A 101 6.01 0.59 -13.40
N ALA A 102 6.49 -0.36 -14.20
CA ALA A 102 6.11 -0.46 -15.60
C ALA A 102 4.62 -0.80 -15.75
N LEU A 103 4.09 -1.70 -14.93
CA LEU A 103 2.67 -2.02 -14.91
C LEU A 103 1.82 -0.79 -14.59
N ALA A 104 2.19 -0.05 -13.56
CA ALA A 104 1.46 1.16 -13.17
C ALA A 104 1.43 2.17 -14.34
N ALA A 105 2.56 2.41 -14.97
CA ALA A 105 2.66 3.34 -16.11
C ALA A 105 1.85 2.85 -17.31
N ASN A 106 1.80 1.54 -17.53
CA ASN A 106 0.99 0.97 -18.62
C ASN A 106 -0.50 1.06 -18.34
N LEU A 107 -0.91 0.91 -17.08
CA LEU A 107 -2.31 1.02 -16.68
C LEU A 107 -2.80 2.48 -16.76
N ARG A 108 -1.93 3.42 -16.44
CA ARG A 108 -2.25 4.84 -16.47
C ARG A 108 -1.14 5.62 -17.19
N PRO A 109 -1.11 5.56 -18.52
CA PRO A 109 -0.07 6.27 -19.29
C PRO A 109 -0.19 7.79 -19.20
N ASP A 110 -1.32 8.30 -18.74
CA ASP A 110 -1.57 9.72 -18.49
C ASP A 110 -0.89 10.23 -17.21
N ARG A 111 -0.50 9.32 -16.30
CA ARG A 111 0.13 9.71 -15.02
C ARG A 111 1.62 9.96 -15.23
N GLU A 112 1.99 11.24 -15.18
CA GLU A 112 3.39 11.65 -15.33
C GLU A 112 4.28 11.11 -14.21
N ASP A 113 3.78 11.10 -12.98
CA ASP A 113 4.54 10.59 -11.84
C ASP A 113 4.88 9.11 -11.99
N TYR A 114 3.96 8.29 -12.52
CA TYR A 114 4.21 6.87 -12.74
C TYR A 114 5.34 6.68 -13.76
N ARG A 115 5.31 7.43 -14.87
CA ARG A 115 6.35 7.37 -15.89
C ARG A 115 7.69 7.83 -15.35
N LEU A 116 7.69 8.88 -14.54
CA LEU A 116 8.90 9.43 -13.95
C LEU A 116 9.62 8.40 -13.08
N TYR A 117 8.91 7.74 -12.18
CA TYR A 117 9.53 6.73 -11.32
C TYR A 117 9.97 5.49 -12.08
N ARG A 118 9.20 5.06 -13.08
CA ARG A 118 9.61 4.00 -13.99
C ARG A 118 10.94 4.33 -14.67
N ASP A 119 11.03 5.53 -15.23
CA ASP A 119 12.20 5.95 -16.01
C ASP A 119 13.43 6.14 -15.12
N ARG A 120 13.26 6.66 -13.93
CA ARG A 120 14.37 6.81 -12.96
C ARG A 120 14.99 5.45 -12.65
N LEU A 121 14.18 4.45 -12.44
CA LEU A 121 14.68 3.12 -12.10
C LEU A 121 15.38 2.46 -13.29
N ARG A 122 14.90 2.69 -14.50
CA ARG A 122 15.58 2.25 -15.73
C ARG A 122 16.95 2.90 -15.87
N ALA A 123 17.02 4.21 -15.65
CA ALA A 123 18.25 4.97 -15.80
C ALA A 123 19.30 4.55 -14.78
N ALA A 124 18.89 4.09 -13.61
CA ALA A 124 19.79 3.65 -12.54
C ALA A 124 20.37 2.26 -12.77
N SER A 125 19.92 1.55 -13.79
CA SER A 125 20.49 0.24 -14.13
C SER A 125 21.57 0.37 -15.19
#